data_1ec6ac82d9bf508ad83576170e72edf1
#
_entry.id   1ec6ac82d9bf508ad83576170e72edf1
#
_cell.length_a   1.000
_cell.length_b   1.000
_cell.length_c   1.000
_cell.angle_alpha   90.00
_cell.angle_beta   90.00
_cell.angle_gamma   90.00
#
_symmetry.space_group_name_H-M   'P 1'
#
loop_
_entity.id
_entity.type
_entity.pdbx_description
1 polymer ?
#
loop_
_entity_poly.entity_id
_entity_poly.type
_entity_poly.pdbx_seq_one_letter_code
_entity_poly.pdbx_strand_id
1 'polypeptide(L)'
;MYRPIAMFLKIAVVLTGAAWLAACATVPETGRSQLLLVSPAEEAQIGLQEFEKLKKTVPISKDPAANAELQRVGQRIAAVAPLRNARWEFILFDKPDVPNAFCLPGGKVGVFSGILPITKDEAGLATVIGHEVAHAVARHGSDRMSVGLLI
;
A
#
# COMPACT_ATOMS: atom_id res chain seq x y z
N MET A 1 -45.14 33.40 -1.23
CA MET A 1 -44.84 32.41 -2.27
C MET A 1 -43.35 31.99 -2.34
N TYR A 2 -42.60 32.01 -1.18
CA TYR A 2 -41.14 31.78 -1.13
C TYR A 2 -40.71 30.55 -0.29
N ARG A 3 -41.65 29.71 0.17
CA ARG A 3 -41.35 28.54 1.03
C ARG A 3 -40.62 27.37 0.35
N PRO A 4 -40.87 27.03 -0.95
CA PRO A 4 -40.21 25.85 -1.55
C PRO A 4 -38.71 26.04 -1.78
N ILE A 5 -38.25 27.23 -2.18
CA ILE A 5 -36.82 27.48 -2.47
C ILE A 5 -35.95 27.32 -1.22
N ALA A 6 -36.43 27.83 -0.05
CA ALA A 6 -35.69 27.67 1.21
C ALA A 6 -35.62 26.23 1.70
N MET A 7 -36.60 25.41 1.36
CA MET A 7 -36.62 23.98 1.69
C MET A 7 -35.63 23.21 0.80
N PHE A 8 -35.57 23.48 -0.49
CA PHE A 8 -34.60 22.88 -1.40
C PHE A 8 -33.15 23.25 -1.05
N LEU A 9 -32.92 24.51 -0.65
CA LEU A 9 -31.58 24.94 -0.22
C LEU A 9 -31.13 24.25 1.06
N LYS A 10 -32.00 24.04 2.02
CA LYS A 10 -31.70 23.31 3.26
C LYS A 10 -31.41 21.82 2.98
N ILE A 11 -32.18 21.19 2.09
CA ILE A 11 -31.94 19.79 1.68
C ILE A 11 -30.61 19.66 0.94
N ALA A 12 -30.27 20.58 0.05
CA ALA A 12 -28.99 20.59 -0.65
C ALA A 12 -27.81 20.74 0.31
N VAL A 13 -27.88 21.61 1.31
CA VAL A 13 -26.83 21.79 2.32
C VAL A 13 -26.66 20.54 3.18
N VAL A 14 -27.76 19.88 3.56
CA VAL A 14 -27.69 18.63 4.34
C VAL A 14 -27.10 17.48 3.52
N LEU A 15 -27.47 17.37 2.24
CA LEU A 15 -26.93 16.32 1.35
C LEU A 15 -25.45 16.54 1.05
N THR A 16 -25.00 17.79 0.85
CA THR A 16 -23.56 18.07 0.70
C THR A 16 -22.79 17.82 1.99
N GLY A 17 -23.32 18.17 3.16
CA GLY A 17 -22.69 17.87 4.45
C GLY A 17 -22.56 16.38 4.73
N ALA A 18 -23.57 15.58 4.38
CA ALA A 18 -23.55 14.12 4.54
C ALA A 18 -22.51 13.42 3.60
N ALA A 19 -22.29 13.97 2.40
CA ALA A 19 -21.30 13.42 1.47
C ALA A 19 -19.85 13.57 1.99
N TRP A 20 -19.55 14.64 2.72
CA TRP A 20 -18.23 14.86 3.33
C TRP A 20 -17.93 13.91 4.48
N LEU A 21 -18.95 13.46 5.22
CA LEU A 21 -18.76 12.49 6.31
C LEU A 21 -18.49 11.05 5.81
N ALA A 22 -18.88 10.73 4.59
CA ALA A 22 -18.68 9.41 4.00
C ALA A 22 -17.24 9.16 3.46
N ALA A 23 -16.42 10.22 3.31
CA ALA A 23 -15.06 10.11 2.79
C ALA A 23 -14.02 9.69 3.85
N CYS A 24 -14.37 9.77 5.15
CA CYS A 24 -13.50 9.29 6.23
C CYS A 24 -13.79 7.81 6.49
N ALA A 25 -12.84 6.94 6.14
CA ALA A 25 -12.90 5.53 6.49
C ALA A 25 -11.97 5.23 7.68
N THR A 26 -12.45 4.38 8.58
CA THR A 26 -11.61 3.87 9.67
C THR A 26 -10.91 2.60 9.17
N VAL A 27 -9.59 2.57 9.28
CA VAL A 27 -8.79 1.38 8.98
C VAL A 27 -8.99 0.37 10.11
N PRO A 28 -9.58 -0.81 9.86
CA PRO A 28 -9.96 -1.75 10.91
C PRO A 28 -8.77 -2.18 11.78
N GLU A 29 -7.59 -2.34 11.18
CA GLU A 29 -6.38 -2.84 11.81
C GLU A 29 -5.72 -1.81 12.74
N THR A 30 -5.92 -0.51 12.50
CA THR A 30 -5.27 0.57 13.27
C THR A 30 -6.25 1.44 14.03
N GLY A 31 -7.55 1.36 13.74
CA GLY A 31 -8.59 2.22 14.29
C GLY A 31 -8.48 3.70 13.89
N ARG A 32 -7.55 4.05 12.98
CA ARG A 32 -7.36 5.44 12.53
C ARG A 32 -8.37 5.79 11.45
N SER A 33 -8.95 6.98 11.58
CA SER A 33 -9.73 7.59 10.51
C SER A 33 -8.79 8.22 9.49
N GLN A 34 -8.95 7.85 8.22
CA GLN A 34 -8.15 8.33 7.11
C GLN A 34 -9.08 8.80 5.99
N LEU A 35 -8.62 9.79 5.22
CA LEU A 35 -9.30 10.18 3.99
C LEU A 35 -8.92 9.17 2.89
N LEU A 36 -9.88 8.32 2.50
CA LEU A 36 -9.67 7.27 1.50
C LEU A 36 -10.61 7.53 0.31
N LEU A 37 -10.11 8.26 -0.68
CA LEU A 37 -10.84 8.57 -1.91
C LEU A 37 -10.70 7.48 -2.97
N VAL A 38 -9.79 6.53 -2.77
CA VAL A 38 -9.49 5.43 -3.68
C VAL A 38 -9.96 4.12 -3.05
N SER A 39 -10.68 3.30 -3.81
CA SER A 39 -11.12 1.98 -3.34
C SER A 39 -9.96 0.99 -3.23
N PRO A 40 -10.05 -0.06 -2.39
CA PRO A 40 -9.01 -1.10 -2.30
C PRO A 40 -8.70 -1.79 -3.63
N ALA A 41 -9.67 -1.91 -4.51
CA ALA A 41 -9.49 -2.51 -5.83
C ALA A 41 -8.66 -1.60 -6.75
N GLU A 42 -8.95 -0.32 -6.76
CA GLU A 42 -8.18 0.68 -7.51
C GLU A 42 -6.76 0.80 -6.99
N GLU A 43 -6.56 0.81 -5.66
CA GLU A 43 -5.23 0.79 -5.05
C GLU A 43 -4.40 -0.42 -5.51
N ALA A 44 -5.01 -1.61 -5.50
CA ALA A 44 -4.35 -2.83 -5.95
C ALA A 44 -3.98 -2.77 -7.44
N GLN A 45 -4.81 -2.14 -8.28
CA GLN A 45 -4.51 -1.93 -9.69
C GLN A 45 -3.36 -0.95 -9.90
N ILE A 46 -3.36 0.16 -9.18
CA ILE A 46 -2.25 1.14 -9.22
C ILE A 46 -0.95 0.47 -8.74
N GLY A 47 -1.00 -0.26 -7.62
CA GLY A 47 0.15 -1.01 -7.10
C GLY A 47 0.70 -2.01 -8.12
N LEU A 48 -0.17 -2.75 -8.80
CA LEU A 48 0.24 -3.67 -9.86
C LEU A 48 0.91 -2.95 -11.03
N GLN A 49 0.35 -1.86 -11.51
CA GLN A 49 0.91 -1.08 -12.62
C GLN A 49 2.30 -0.54 -12.30
N GLU A 50 2.48 0.05 -11.12
CA GLU A 50 3.78 0.56 -10.68
C GLU A 50 4.80 -0.57 -10.49
N PHE A 51 4.38 -1.72 -9.97
CA PHE A 51 5.26 -2.87 -9.82
C PHE A 51 5.72 -3.43 -11.16
N GLU A 52 4.82 -3.58 -12.14
CA GLU A 52 5.15 -4.01 -13.50
C GLU A 52 6.10 -3.03 -14.21
N LYS A 53 5.93 -1.74 -13.97
CA LYS A 53 6.84 -0.71 -14.48
C LYS A 53 8.25 -0.86 -13.86
N LEU A 54 8.33 -1.07 -12.54
CA LEU A 54 9.60 -1.31 -11.87
C LEU A 54 10.31 -2.55 -12.40
N LYS A 55 9.61 -3.67 -12.61
CA LYS A 55 10.18 -4.91 -13.17
C LYS A 55 10.76 -4.71 -14.57
N LYS A 56 10.27 -3.72 -15.34
CA LYS A 56 10.78 -3.39 -16.68
C LYS A 56 11.95 -2.42 -16.66
N THR A 57 12.05 -1.58 -15.64
CA THR A 57 13.00 -0.45 -15.59
C THR A 57 14.18 -0.69 -14.65
N VAL A 58 14.02 -1.58 -13.68
CA VAL A 58 15.05 -1.90 -12.69
C VAL A 58 15.48 -3.36 -12.87
N PRO A 59 16.78 -3.65 -12.95
CA PRO A 59 17.28 -5.01 -13.06
C PRO A 59 16.80 -5.90 -11.90
N ILE A 60 16.38 -7.12 -12.21
CA ILE A 60 16.03 -8.14 -11.21
C ILE A 60 17.28 -8.93 -10.87
N SER A 61 17.51 -9.17 -9.58
CA SER A 61 18.65 -9.93 -9.10
C SER A 61 18.62 -11.37 -9.60
N LYS A 62 19.79 -11.84 -10.05
CA LYS A 62 20.01 -13.24 -10.49
C LYS A 62 20.67 -14.10 -9.41
N ASP A 63 20.88 -13.55 -8.21
CA ASP A 63 21.42 -14.31 -7.07
C ASP A 63 20.38 -15.33 -6.58
N PRO A 64 20.63 -16.65 -6.77
CA PRO A 64 19.65 -17.66 -6.41
C PRO A 64 19.47 -17.80 -4.90
N ALA A 65 20.52 -17.57 -4.11
CA ALA A 65 20.47 -17.71 -2.66
C ALA A 65 19.66 -16.58 -2.03
N ALA A 66 19.94 -15.32 -2.43
CA ALA A 66 19.22 -14.15 -1.96
C ALA A 66 17.75 -14.16 -2.41
N ASN A 67 17.46 -14.59 -3.64
CA ASN A 67 16.08 -14.75 -4.09
C ASN A 67 15.34 -15.84 -3.29
N ALA A 68 15.97 -16.98 -3.02
CA ALA A 68 15.36 -18.04 -2.22
C ALA A 68 15.08 -17.58 -0.78
N GLU A 69 15.99 -16.82 -0.18
CA GLU A 69 15.79 -16.20 1.14
C GLU A 69 14.60 -15.25 1.15
N LEU A 70 14.53 -14.34 0.19
CA LEU A 70 13.40 -13.41 0.05
C LEU A 70 12.06 -14.16 -0.10
N GLN A 71 12.02 -15.22 -0.92
CA GLN A 71 10.80 -16.01 -1.10
C GLN A 71 10.37 -16.71 0.20
N ARG A 72 11.30 -17.35 0.93
CA ARG A 72 11.00 -18.01 2.22
C ARG A 72 10.43 -17.02 3.23
N VAL A 73 11.11 -15.89 3.43
CA VAL A 73 10.70 -14.86 4.39
C VAL A 73 9.36 -14.24 3.96
N GLY A 74 9.23 -13.87 2.69
CA GLY A 74 8.03 -13.25 2.14
C GLY A 74 6.79 -14.15 2.27
N GLN A 75 6.89 -15.43 1.95
CA GLN A 75 5.79 -16.39 2.07
C GLN A 75 5.33 -16.57 3.52
N ARG A 76 6.26 -16.59 4.48
CA ARG A 76 5.93 -16.70 5.91
C ARG A 76 5.16 -15.47 6.40
N ILE A 77 5.55 -14.27 5.94
CA ILE A 77 4.83 -13.03 6.25
C ILE A 77 3.46 -13.02 5.57
N ALA A 78 3.38 -13.39 4.29
CA ALA A 78 2.13 -13.45 3.53
C ALA A 78 1.08 -14.36 4.19
N ALA A 79 1.52 -15.45 4.82
CA ALA A 79 0.65 -16.42 5.49
C ALA A 79 -0.09 -15.84 6.72
N VAL A 80 0.46 -14.79 7.34
CA VAL A 80 -0.09 -14.18 8.57
C VAL A 80 -0.55 -12.73 8.38
N ALA A 81 -0.20 -12.11 7.27
CA ALA A 81 -0.55 -10.71 7.00
C ALA A 81 -2.06 -10.55 6.76
N PRO A 82 -2.75 -9.60 7.44
CA PRO A 82 -4.18 -9.38 7.29
C PRO A 82 -4.53 -8.57 6.02
N LEU A 83 -3.80 -8.79 4.92
CA LEU A 83 -4.04 -8.12 3.64
C LEU A 83 -4.94 -8.99 2.76
N ARG A 84 -6.24 -8.74 2.87
CA ARG A 84 -7.26 -9.53 2.17
C ARG A 84 -7.12 -9.40 0.65
N ASN A 85 -7.29 -10.53 -0.06
CA ASN A 85 -7.23 -10.62 -1.53
C ASN A 85 -5.89 -10.21 -2.13
N ALA A 86 -4.81 -10.14 -1.35
CA ALA A 86 -3.48 -9.86 -1.87
C ALA A 86 -3.01 -10.98 -2.80
N ARG A 87 -2.49 -10.60 -3.95
CA ARG A 87 -1.76 -11.49 -4.86
C ARG A 87 -0.28 -11.28 -4.65
N TRP A 88 0.26 -11.95 -3.63
CA TRP A 88 1.63 -11.78 -3.20
C TRP A 88 2.64 -12.08 -4.31
N GLU A 89 3.57 -11.17 -4.45
CA GLU A 89 4.71 -11.30 -5.35
C GLU A 89 5.92 -10.62 -4.69
N PHE A 90 7.06 -11.31 -4.64
CA PHE A 90 8.29 -10.84 -4.01
C PHE A 90 9.39 -10.79 -5.04
N ILE A 91 9.97 -9.63 -5.28
CA ILE A 91 11.05 -9.40 -6.25
C ILE A 91 12.25 -8.77 -5.55
N LEU A 92 13.42 -9.36 -5.76
CA LEU A 92 14.70 -8.77 -5.40
C LEU A 92 15.23 -7.99 -6.61
N PHE A 93 15.29 -6.67 -6.48
CA PHE A 93 15.86 -5.79 -7.48
C PHE A 93 17.37 -5.65 -7.28
N ASP A 94 18.15 -5.73 -8.36
CA ASP A 94 19.60 -5.56 -8.33
C ASP A 94 19.98 -4.08 -8.30
N LYS A 95 20.04 -3.53 -7.09
CA LYS A 95 20.37 -2.15 -6.78
C LYS A 95 21.17 -2.09 -5.48
N PRO A 96 22.49 -2.40 -5.54
CA PRO A 96 23.33 -2.47 -4.34
C PRO A 96 23.56 -1.11 -3.66
N ASP A 97 23.36 -0.02 -4.37
CA ASP A 97 23.44 1.36 -3.91
C ASP A 97 22.18 1.87 -3.22
N VAL A 98 21.07 1.09 -3.24
CA VAL A 98 19.77 1.50 -2.68
C VAL A 98 19.40 0.57 -1.52
N PRO A 99 19.59 0.97 -0.26
CA PRO A 99 19.18 0.20 0.91
C PRO A 99 17.68 0.44 1.22
N ASN A 100 16.80 -0.14 0.44
CA ASN A 100 15.37 0.09 0.59
C ASN A 100 14.53 -1.17 0.29
N ALA A 101 13.30 -1.17 0.77
CA ALA A 101 12.24 -2.11 0.43
C ALA A 101 10.90 -1.38 0.40
N PHE A 102 9.88 -2.01 -0.17
CA PHE A 102 8.52 -1.48 -0.19
C PHE A 102 7.48 -2.58 -0.32
N CYS A 103 6.25 -2.30 0.11
CA CYS A 103 5.07 -3.10 -0.20
C CYS A 103 4.00 -2.21 -0.81
N LEU A 104 3.64 -2.47 -2.07
CA LEU A 104 2.54 -1.79 -2.73
C LEU A 104 1.21 -2.50 -2.44
N PRO A 105 0.08 -1.78 -2.54
CA PRO A 105 -1.26 -2.37 -2.44
C PRO A 105 -1.40 -3.60 -3.33
N GLY A 106 -2.14 -4.60 -2.85
CA GLY A 106 -2.30 -5.87 -3.55
C GLY A 106 -1.20 -6.90 -3.30
N GLY A 107 -0.25 -6.62 -2.37
CA GLY A 107 0.79 -7.57 -1.95
C GLY A 107 2.00 -7.63 -2.89
N LYS A 108 2.37 -6.52 -3.52
CA LYS A 108 3.55 -6.41 -4.39
C LYS A 108 4.74 -5.90 -3.59
N VAL A 109 5.67 -6.80 -3.25
CA VAL A 109 6.83 -6.52 -2.41
C VAL A 109 8.09 -6.46 -3.25
N GLY A 110 8.77 -5.32 -3.18
CA GLY A 110 10.09 -5.14 -3.78
C GLY A 110 11.14 -4.93 -2.70
N VAL A 111 12.25 -5.61 -2.86
CA VAL A 111 13.44 -5.47 -2.01
C VAL A 111 14.61 -5.11 -2.92
N PHE A 112 15.37 -4.09 -2.58
CA PHE A 112 16.59 -3.74 -3.29
C PHE A 112 17.80 -4.42 -2.65
N SER A 113 18.71 -4.95 -3.46
CA SER A 113 19.86 -5.74 -2.98
C SER A 113 20.75 -4.98 -1.99
N GLY A 114 20.75 -3.63 -2.05
CA GLY A 114 21.50 -2.79 -1.12
C GLY A 114 21.06 -2.87 0.34
N ILE A 115 19.85 -3.42 0.64
CA ILE A 115 19.41 -3.57 2.03
C ILE A 115 19.95 -4.86 2.68
N LEU A 116 20.32 -5.88 1.90
CA LEU A 116 20.72 -7.18 2.41
C LEU A 116 21.93 -7.14 3.35
N PRO A 117 22.98 -6.35 3.10
CA PRO A 117 24.08 -6.19 4.06
C PRO A 117 23.67 -5.57 5.40
N ILE A 118 22.57 -4.81 5.42
CA ILE A 118 22.01 -4.17 6.62
C ILE A 118 21.15 -5.14 7.40
N THR A 119 20.29 -5.90 6.72
CA THR A 119 19.41 -6.90 7.35
C THR A 119 20.19 -8.10 7.86
N LYS A 120 21.29 -8.47 7.22
CA LYS A 120 22.25 -9.52 7.56
C LYS A 120 21.71 -10.94 7.48
N ASP A 121 20.49 -11.19 7.89
CA ASP A 121 19.87 -12.51 7.98
C ASP A 121 18.34 -12.47 7.74
N GLU A 122 17.71 -13.65 7.74
CA GLU A 122 16.25 -13.78 7.58
C GLU A 122 15.44 -12.99 8.61
N ALA A 123 15.91 -12.85 9.84
CA ALA A 123 15.19 -12.13 10.89
C ALA A 123 15.20 -10.62 10.63
N GLY A 124 16.34 -10.06 10.22
CA GLY A 124 16.44 -8.67 9.78
C GLY A 124 15.61 -8.40 8.53
N LEU A 125 15.68 -9.29 7.55
CA LEU A 125 14.87 -9.18 6.32
C LEU A 125 13.37 -9.26 6.64
N ALA A 126 12.96 -10.17 7.54
CA ALA A 126 11.57 -10.28 7.97
C ALA A 126 11.09 -9.03 8.69
N THR A 127 11.94 -8.37 9.48
CA THR A 127 11.62 -7.11 10.16
C THR A 127 11.31 -6.01 9.16
N VAL A 128 12.15 -5.87 8.12
CA VAL A 128 11.94 -4.86 7.07
C VAL A 128 10.68 -5.15 6.26
N ILE A 129 10.53 -6.38 5.75
CA ILE A 129 9.35 -6.74 4.95
C ILE A 129 8.07 -6.62 5.79
N GLY A 130 8.09 -7.04 7.04
CA GLY A 130 6.96 -6.92 7.96
C GLY A 130 6.55 -5.46 8.19
N HIS A 131 7.52 -4.56 8.31
CA HIS A 131 7.29 -3.12 8.41
C HIS A 131 6.61 -2.56 7.15
N GLU A 132 7.10 -2.90 5.96
CA GLU A 132 6.52 -2.45 4.68
C GLU A 132 5.11 -3.03 4.47
N VAL A 133 4.89 -4.28 4.84
CA VAL A 133 3.56 -4.91 4.80
C VAL A 133 2.59 -4.22 5.77
N ALA A 134 3.05 -3.83 6.97
CA ALA A 134 2.23 -3.08 7.92
C ALA A 134 1.79 -1.72 7.35
N HIS A 135 2.64 -1.03 6.59
CA HIS A 135 2.25 0.19 5.88
C HIS A 135 1.17 -0.05 4.82
N ALA A 136 1.24 -1.17 4.09
CA ALA A 136 0.21 -1.54 3.11
C ALA A 136 -1.12 -1.91 3.80
N VAL A 137 -1.07 -2.65 4.90
CA VAL A 137 -2.25 -2.98 5.73
C VAL A 137 -2.90 -1.72 6.30
N ALA A 138 -2.11 -0.78 6.79
CA ALA A 138 -2.57 0.51 7.32
C ALA A 138 -2.99 1.50 6.22
N ARG A 139 -2.87 1.15 4.94
CA ARG A 139 -3.23 1.96 3.78
C ARG A 139 -2.58 3.36 3.76
N HIS A 140 -1.36 3.46 4.30
CA HIS A 140 -0.64 4.75 4.37
C HIS A 140 -0.34 5.34 2.99
N GLY A 141 -0.16 4.50 1.96
CA GLY A 141 0.01 4.95 0.57
C GLY A 141 -1.25 5.64 0.03
N SER A 142 -2.42 5.08 0.33
CA SER A 142 -3.72 5.58 -0.12
C SER A 142 -4.11 6.87 0.55
N ASP A 143 -3.80 7.01 1.84
CA ASP A 143 -3.99 8.26 2.58
C ASP A 143 -3.19 9.41 1.92
N ARG A 144 -1.90 9.16 1.59
CA ARG A 144 -1.07 10.15 0.89
C ARG A 144 -1.59 10.49 -0.51
N MET A 145 -2.06 9.49 -1.27
CA MET A 145 -2.66 9.73 -2.60
C MET A 145 -3.94 10.56 -2.49
N SER A 146 -4.80 10.25 -1.52
CA SER A 146 -6.06 10.97 -1.30
C SER A 146 -5.83 12.43 -0.93
N VAL A 147 -4.87 12.71 -0.04
CA VAL A 147 -4.45 14.07 0.30
C VAL A 147 -3.88 14.79 -0.92
N GLY A 148 -3.05 14.12 -1.73
CA GLY A 148 -2.47 14.69 -2.94
C GLY A 148 -3.49 15.05 -4.04
N LEU A 149 -4.68 14.46 -4.01
CA LEU A 149 -5.77 14.83 -4.94
C LEU A 149 -6.53 16.10 -4.53
N LEU A 150 -6.32 16.59 -3.31
CA LEU A 150 -7.03 17.76 -2.76
C LEU A 150 -6.20 19.05 -2.82
N ILE A 151 -4.91 18.98 -3.14
CA ILE A 151 -3.97 20.11 -3.25
C ILE A 151 -3.45 20.24 -4.67
#